data_42223c1ac7cfdb5bcd13b1da436a252c
#
_entry.id   42223c1ac7cfdb5bcd13b1da436a252c
#
_cell.length_a   1.000
_cell.length_b   1.000
_cell.length_c   1.000
_cell.angle_alpha   90.00
_cell.angle_beta   90.00
_cell.angle_gamma   90.00
#
_symmetry.space_group_name_H-M   'P 1'
#
loop_
_entity.id
_entity.type
_entity.pdbx_description
1 polymer ?
#
loop_
_entity_poly.entity_id
_entity_poly.type
_entity_poly.pdbx_seq_one_letter_code
_entity_poly.pdbx_strand_id
1 'polypeptide(L)'
;MDVFREYMKRFGEVESEKVAPIVIDRTFNFDKHLFGLQQDFINDPSKLKAALCGRRAGKTYAICYYLIQEAFRAPESICAYIGLSRISAKRLMWQALKRANRQFKLGMRFNNAELIAT
;
A
#
# COMPACT_ATOMS: atom_id res chain seq x y z
N MET A 1 19.70 29.48 6.28
CA MET A 1 19.35 28.62 7.41
C MET A 1 18.12 29.10 8.16
N ASP A 2 18.00 30.39 8.36
CA ASP A 2 16.84 30.98 9.05
C ASP A 2 15.54 30.81 8.27
N VAL A 3 15.61 30.85 6.94
CA VAL A 3 14.46 30.63 6.04
C VAL A 3 13.89 29.22 6.17
N PHE A 4 14.77 28.22 6.29
CA PHE A 4 14.33 26.82 6.48
C PHE A 4 13.71 26.60 7.87
N ARG A 5 14.27 27.22 8.91
CA ARG A 5 13.69 27.19 10.26
C ARG A 5 12.34 27.90 10.31
N GLU A 6 12.19 29.06 9.66
CA GLU A 6 10.91 29.74 9.56
C GLU A 6 9.88 28.94 8.75
N TYR A 7 10.31 28.32 7.66
CA TYR A 7 9.47 27.43 6.89
C TYR A 7 8.98 26.25 7.73
N MET A 8 9.86 25.61 8.47
CA MET A 8 9.50 24.49 9.36
C MET A 8 8.60 24.93 10.51
N LYS A 9 8.78 26.13 11.04
CA LYS A 9 7.86 26.69 12.05
C LYS A 9 6.49 27.01 11.48
N ARG A 10 6.42 27.50 10.25
CA ARG A 10 5.17 27.90 9.60
C ARG A 10 4.35 26.73 9.07
N PHE A 11 5.01 25.76 8.49
CA PHE A 11 4.36 24.67 7.74
C PHE A 11 4.64 23.30 8.32
N GLY A 12 5.79 23.09 8.94
CA GLY A 12 6.18 21.80 9.49
C GLY A 12 5.33 21.36 10.68
N GLU A 13 4.98 22.27 11.57
CA GLU A 13 4.12 21.97 12.72
C GLU A 13 2.68 21.67 12.30
N VAL A 14 2.16 22.40 11.32
CA VAL A 14 0.82 22.17 10.77
C VAL A 14 0.75 20.88 9.98
N GLU A 15 1.78 20.56 9.20
CA GLU A 15 1.86 19.29 8.48
C GLU A 15 2.07 18.11 9.43
N SER A 16 2.90 18.24 10.46
CA SER A 16 3.11 17.19 11.43
C SER A 16 1.86 16.89 12.28
N GLU A 17 1.08 17.91 12.63
CA GLU A 17 -0.21 17.72 13.31
C GLU A 17 -1.25 17.03 12.43
N LYS A 18 -1.26 17.32 11.11
CA LYS A 18 -2.19 16.71 10.16
C LYS A 18 -1.71 15.34 9.66
N VAL A 19 -0.42 15.16 9.48
CA VAL A 19 0.18 13.97 8.88
C VAL A 19 0.42 12.88 9.92
N ALA A 20 0.89 13.23 11.13
CA ALA A 20 1.16 12.27 12.19
C ALA A 20 -0.09 11.49 12.65
N PRO A 21 -1.26 12.11 12.92
CA PRO A 21 -2.49 11.36 13.23
C PRO A 21 -2.99 10.53 12.04
N ILE A 22 -2.85 11.05 10.81
CA ILE A 22 -3.26 10.33 9.60
C ILE A 22 -2.37 9.10 9.35
N VAL A 23 -1.06 9.21 9.58
CA VAL A 23 -0.12 8.09 9.46
C VAL A 23 -0.35 7.05 10.56
N ILE A 24 -0.69 7.46 11.78
CA ILE A 24 -1.02 6.57 12.89
C ILE A 24 -2.35 5.84 12.66
N ASP A 25 -3.37 6.55 12.18
CA ASP A 25 -4.66 5.96 11.81
C ASP A 25 -4.55 5.07 10.57
N ARG A 26 -3.50 5.25 9.78
CA ARG A 26 -3.19 4.44 8.61
C ARG A 26 -2.21 3.28 8.88
N THR A 27 -1.94 2.97 10.11
CA THR A 27 -1.46 1.63 10.45
C THR A 27 -2.62 0.68 10.14
N PHE A 28 -2.67 0.28 8.88
CA PHE A 28 -3.74 -0.55 8.35
C PHE A 28 -3.71 -1.89 9.07
N ASN A 29 -4.60 -2.05 10.00
CA ASN A 29 -4.84 -3.36 10.56
C ASN A 29 -5.73 -4.14 9.58
N PHE A 30 -5.08 -4.78 8.62
CA PHE A 30 -5.74 -5.66 7.67
C PHE A 30 -6.16 -6.99 8.29
N ASP A 31 -5.85 -7.24 9.54
CA ASP A 31 -6.10 -8.51 10.22
C ASP A 31 -7.56 -8.92 10.18
N LYS A 32 -8.47 -7.94 10.20
CA LYS A 32 -9.90 -8.21 10.07
C LYS A 32 -10.34 -8.64 8.67
N HIS A 33 -9.53 -8.39 7.67
CA HIS A 33 -9.84 -8.64 6.26
C HIS A 33 -9.05 -9.80 5.67
N LEU A 34 -8.12 -10.34 6.43
CA LEU A 34 -7.23 -11.42 6.01
C LEU A 34 -7.40 -12.63 6.95
N PHE A 35 -7.43 -13.81 6.40
CA PHE A 35 -7.39 -15.01 7.22
C PHE A 35 -5.95 -15.40 7.61
N GLY A 36 -5.80 -16.31 8.60
CA GLY A 36 -4.53 -16.57 9.27
C GLY A 36 -3.33 -16.83 8.35
N LEU A 37 -3.47 -17.64 7.30
CA LEU A 37 -2.38 -17.91 6.37
C LEU A 37 -1.95 -16.69 5.57
N GLN A 38 -2.87 -15.81 5.23
CA GLN A 38 -2.56 -14.55 4.56
C GLN A 38 -1.81 -13.60 5.50
N GLN A 39 -2.23 -13.52 6.74
CA GLN A 39 -1.56 -12.73 7.76
C GLN A 39 -0.14 -13.23 8.01
N ASP A 40 0.05 -14.53 8.13
CA ASP A 40 1.35 -15.15 8.32
C ASP A 40 2.30 -14.83 7.17
N PHE A 41 1.82 -14.90 5.93
CA PHE A 41 2.61 -14.55 4.74
C PHE A 41 3.01 -13.08 4.72
N ILE A 42 2.08 -12.19 5.03
CA ILE A 42 2.33 -10.73 5.02
C ILE A 42 3.28 -10.33 6.15
N ASN A 43 3.10 -10.88 7.33
CA ASN A 43 3.86 -10.51 8.52
C ASN A 43 5.22 -11.21 8.64
N ASP A 44 5.50 -12.19 7.78
CA ASP A 44 6.81 -12.84 7.76
C ASP A 44 7.92 -11.83 7.44
N PRO A 45 8.99 -11.75 8.24
CA PRO A 45 10.05 -10.77 8.06
C PRO A 45 11.02 -11.09 6.90
N SER A 46 10.89 -12.22 6.25
CA SER A 46 11.77 -12.66 5.17
C SER A 46 11.71 -11.71 3.98
N LYS A 47 12.87 -11.40 3.41
CA LYS A 47 12.97 -10.55 2.20
C LYS A 47 12.41 -11.23 0.96
N LEU A 48 12.56 -12.54 0.88
CA LEU A 48 12.06 -13.36 -0.22
C LEU A 48 10.97 -14.27 0.33
N LYS A 49 9.82 -14.23 -0.31
CA LYS A 49 8.67 -15.03 0.07
C LYS A 49 8.11 -15.74 -1.16
N ALA A 50 7.71 -16.97 -1.00
CA ALA A 50 7.05 -17.74 -2.05
C ALA A 50 5.78 -18.38 -1.49
N ALA A 51 4.71 -18.34 -2.26
CA ALA A 51 3.45 -18.98 -1.91
C ALA A 51 2.96 -19.85 -3.06
N LEU A 52 2.81 -21.12 -2.81
CA LEU A 52 2.18 -22.06 -3.72
C LEU A 52 0.75 -22.30 -3.26
N CYS A 53 -0.20 -21.81 -4.03
CA CYS A 53 -1.61 -21.86 -3.66
C CYS A 53 -2.48 -22.33 -4.82
N GLY A 54 -3.59 -22.99 -4.48
CA GLY A 54 -4.62 -23.33 -5.45
C GLY A 54 -5.36 -22.09 -5.98
N ARG A 55 -6.23 -22.32 -6.94
CA ARG A 55 -7.13 -21.30 -7.45
C ARG A 55 -8.05 -20.78 -6.32
N ARG A 56 -8.37 -19.49 -6.34
CA ARG A 56 -9.27 -18.83 -5.38
C ARG A 56 -8.82 -18.92 -3.93
N ALA A 57 -7.52 -19.12 -3.69
CA ALA A 57 -6.96 -19.13 -2.34
C ALA A 57 -6.74 -17.72 -1.74
N GLY A 58 -7.19 -16.66 -2.41
CA GLY A 58 -7.04 -15.30 -1.92
C GLY A 58 -5.65 -14.69 -2.12
N LYS A 59 -4.83 -15.22 -3.02
CA LYS A 59 -3.46 -14.74 -3.30
C LYS A 59 -3.44 -13.28 -3.72
N THR A 60 -4.23 -12.92 -4.71
CA THR A 60 -4.30 -11.56 -5.25
C THR A 60 -4.69 -10.56 -4.17
N TYR A 61 -5.60 -10.94 -3.32
CA TYR A 61 -6.08 -10.12 -2.22
C TYR A 61 -4.95 -9.87 -1.21
N ALA A 62 -4.26 -10.93 -0.79
CA ALA A 62 -3.13 -10.84 0.13
C ALA A 62 -1.99 -10.00 -0.45
N ILE A 63 -1.63 -10.20 -1.71
CA ILE A 63 -0.59 -9.42 -2.38
C ILE A 63 -0.98 -7.95 -2.51
N CYS A 64 -2.23 -7.64 -2.78
CA CYS A 64 -2.72 -6.27 -2.83
C CYS A 64 -2.50 -5.55 -1.49
N TYR A 65 -2.90 -6.17 -0.40
CA TYR A 65 -2.68 -5.59 0.93
C TYR A 65 -1.21 -5.50 1.30
N TYR A 66 -0.41 -6.48 0.93
CA TYR A 66 1.02 -6.45 1.14
C TYR A 66 1.69 -5.27 0.41
N LEU A 67 1.33 -5.03 -0.85
CA LEU A 67 1.82 -3.89 -1.61
C LEU A 67 1.44 -2.55 -0.96
N ILE A 68 0.21 -2.43 -0.51
CA ILE A 68 -0.27 -1.23 0.16
C ILE A 68 0.50 -1.01 1.47
N GLN A 69 0.65 -2.04 2.25
CA GLN A 69 1.38 -1.98 3.53
C GLN A 69 2.84 -1.55 3.32
N GLU A 70 3.52 -2.15 2.35
CA GLU A 70 4.91 -1.80 2.04
C GLU A 70 5.05 -0.38 1.47
N ALA A 71 4.11 0.05 0.64
CA ALA A 71 4.10 1.41 0.12
C ALA A 71 3.94 2.47 1.22
N PHE A 72 3.17 2.18 2.25
CA PHE A 72 3.00 3.08 3.38
C PHE A 72 4.07 2.96 4.47
N ARG A 73 4.85 1.88 4.44
CA ARG A 73 5.91 1.66 5.43
C ARG A 73 7.04 2.66 5.33
N ALA A 74 7.42 3.02 4.10
CA ALA A 74 8.51 3.96 3.86
C ALA A 74 8.08 5.04 2.87
N PRO A 75 8.32 6.33 3.18
CA PRO A 75 8.05 7.40 2.23
C PRO A 75 8.90 7.21 0.98
N GLU A 76 8.34 7.58 -0.16
CA GLU A 76 8.99 7.47 -1.47
C GLU A 76 9.36 6.03 -1.91
N SER A 77 8.79 5.02 -1.27
CA SER A 77 9.00 3.64 -1.68
C SER A 77 8.26 3.33 -2.98
N ILE A 78 8.90 2.54 -3.84
CA ILE A 78 8.31 2.06 -5.08
C ILE A 78 8.03 0.58 -4.94
N CYS A 79 6.77 0.20 -5.08
CA CYS A 79 6.33 -1.18 -5.08
C CYS A 79 5.86 -1.57 -6.48
N ALA A 80 6.29 -2.72 -6.98
CA ALA A 80 5.93 -3.18 -8.31
C ALA A 80 5.23 -4.53 -8.25
N TYR A 81 4.13 -4.65 -8.97
CA TYR A 81 3.46 -5.92 -9.25
C TYR A 81 3.75 -6.34 -10.69
N ILE A 82 4.32 -7.51 -10.86
CA ILE A 82 4.70 -8.05 -12.17
C ILE A 82 3.85 -9.27 -12.48
N GLY A 83 3.08 -9.21 -13.55
CA GLY A 83 2.30 -10.32 -14.08
C GLY A 83 2.90 -10.86 -15.38
N LEU A 84 2.30 -11.91 -15.91
CA LEU A 84 2.71 -12.51 -17.19
C LEU A 84 2.57 -11.53 -18.37
N SER A 85 1.61 -10.64 -18.28
CA SER A 85 1.41 -9.57 -19.26
C SER A 85 0.84 -8.34 -18.55
N ARG A 86 0.94 -7.18 -19.20
CA ARG A 86 0.34 -5.93 -18.71
C ARG A 86 -1.17 -6.07 -18.52
N ILE A 87 -1.84 -6.74 -19.44
CA ILE A 87 -3.29 -6.97 -19.38
C ILE A 87 -3.64 -7.85 -18.17
N SER A 88 -2.89 -8.91 -17.94
CA SER A 88 -3.08 -9.77 -16.77
C SER A 88 -2.87 -9.02 -15.47
N ALA A 89 -1.78 -8.27 -15.36
CA ALA A 89 -1.48 -7.46 -14.19
C ALA A 89 -2.59 -6.45 -13.90
N LYS A 90 -3.09 -5.79 -14.94
CA LYS A 90 -4.22 -4.85 -14.83
C LYS A 90 -5.50 -5.54 -14.34
N ARG A 91 -5.84 -6.67 -14.92
CA ARG A 91 -7.06 -7.41 -14.51
C ARG A 91 -7.00 -7.88 -13.07
N LEU A 92 -5.86 -8.37 -12.63
CA LEU A 92 -5.72 -8.98 -11.31
C LEU A 92 -5.54 -7.92 -10.21
N MET A 93 -4.62 -7.01 -10.39
CA MET A 93 -4.20 -6.12 -9.30
C MET A 93 -4.87 -4.76 -9.33
N TRP A 94 -5.11 -4.18 -10.51
CA TRP A 94 -5.61 -2.82 -10.63
C TRP A 94 -6.98 -2.62 -9.99
N GLN A 95 -7.89 -3.56 -10.21
CA GLN A 95 -9.21 -3.52 -9.61
C GLN A 95 -9.17 -3.74 -8.10
N ALA A 96 -8.27 -4.62 -7.64
CA ALA A 96 -8.07 -4.87 -6.22
C ALA A 96 -7.56 -3.61 -5.50
N LEU A 97 -6.59 -2.91 -6.09
CA LEU A 97 -6.07 -1.64 -5.56
C LEU A 97 -7.15 -0.55 -5.51
N LYS A 98 -7.94 -0.41 -6.56
CA LYS A 98 -9.04 0.56 -6.59
C LYS A 98 -10.09 0.25 -5.51
N ARG A 99 -10.41 -1.01 -5.33
CA ARG A 99 -11.35 -1.45 -4.28
C ARG A 99 -10.80 -1.13 -2.89
N ALA A 100 -9.54 -1.46 -2.63
CA ALA A 100 -8.89 -1.16 -1.36
C ALA A 100 -8.83 0.36 -1.12
N ASN A 101 -8.50 1.14 -2.13
CA ASN A 101 -8.49 2.60 -2.03
C ASN A 101 -9.86 3.17 -1.61
N ARG A 102 -10.93 2.66 -2.17
CA ARG A 102 -12.30 3.07 -1.80
C ARG A 102 -12.68 2.62 -0.40
N GLN A 103 -12.34 1.37 -0.07
CA GLN A 103 -12.70 0.78 1.22
C GLN A 103 -11.99 1.44 2.40
N PHE A 104 -10.72 1.74 2.25
CA PHE A 104 -9.88 2.30 3.31
C PHE A 104 -9.62 3.80 3.16
N LYS A 105 -10.18 4.45 2.14
CA LYS A 105 -10.01 5.88 1.87
C LYS A 105 -8.54 6.30 1.84
N LEU A 106 -7.75 5.59 1.05
CA LEU A 106 -6.29 5.76 1.00
C LEU A 106 -5.84 7.05 0.30
N GLY A 107 -6.71 7.66 -0.50
CA GLY A 107 -6.37 8.86 -1.25
C GLY A 107 -5.44 8.63 -2.42
N MET A 108 -5.39 7.41 -2.95
CA MET A 108 -4.52 7.06 -4.07
C MET A 108 -5.02 7.67 -5.38
N ARG A 109 -4.09 8.16 -6.18
CA ARG A 109 -4.34 8.63 -7.54
C ARG A 109 -3.93 7.56 -8.54
N PHE A 110 -4.77 7.29 -9.51
CA PHE A 110 -4.57 6.22 -10.48
C PHE A 110 -4.33 6.77 -11.89
N ASN A 111 -3.19 6.46 -12.48
CA ASN A 111 -2.92 6.67 -13.89
C ASN A 111 -3.20 5.36 -14.66
N ASN A 112 -4.33 5.30 -15.35
CA ASN A 112 -4.74 4.09 -16.05
C ASN A 112 -3.89 3.76 -17.29
N ALA A 113 -3.24 4.76 -17.87
CA ALA A 113 -2.40 4.57 -19.05
C ALA A 113 -1.06 3.91 -18.69
N GLU A 114 -0.46 4.36 -17.60
CA GLU A 114 0.84 3.86 -17.14
C GLU A 114 0.72 2.76 -16.09
N LEU A 115 -0.48 2.55 -15.54
CA LEU A 115 -0.75 1.65 -14.43
C LEU A 115 0.08 1.98 -13.18
N ILE A 116 0.13 3.25 -12.86
CA ILE A 116 0.80 3.79 -11.68
C ILE A 116 -0.25 4.30 -10.70
N ALA A 117 -0.13 3.91 -9.46
CA ALA A 117 -0.93 4.42 -8.35
C ALA A 117 0.00 5.18 -7.38
N THR A 118 -0.34 6.43 -7.08
CA THR A 118 0.43 7.30 -6.18
C THR A 118 -0.42 7.81 -5.03
#